data_e599d7bd9e7b356bc17a478996755c12
#
_entry.id   e599d7bd9e7b356bc17a478996755c12
#
_cell.length_a   1.000
_cell.length_b   1.000
_cell.length_c   1.000
_cell.angle_alpha   90.00
_cell.angle_beta   90.00
_cell.angle_gamma   90.00
#
_symmetry.space_group_name_H-M   'P 1'
#
loop_
_entity.id
_entity.type
_entity.pdbx_description
1 polymer ?
#
loop_
_entity_poly.entity_id
_entity_poly.type
_entity_poly.pdbx_seq_one_letter_code
_entity_poly.pdbx_strand_id
1 'polypeptide(L)'
;MNSQNHPLLSIKNLVKDFGGLRAVNNVSLNIMKGEIKGLIGPNGSGKTTMINLITGMYKIESGTISFSGDRIDGLQPYVIASKGIMRTFQISRVFKDMTVLENMMVPALTQDQSMIEAKGLAEELLEFALLTRLKDEPAKNLSGGQNMLLQIVRGFMNKNLRLYLLDEPFAGVHQVIKGVILRTIKKMNEEKGITFIVVSHELTTIQYLCHQISVLHRGEIISQGTMEEVANDPLVIDAYLGG
;
A
#
# COMPACT_ATOMS: atom_id res chain seq x y z
N MET A 1 -12.24 27.54 -14.86
CA MET A 1 -13.09 26.41 -14.47
C MET A 1 -12.35 25.67 -13.36
N ASN A 2 -12.86 25.76 -12.13
CA ASN A 2 -12.25 25.09 -10.96
C ASN A 2 -12.27 23.59 -11.19
N SER A 3 -11.10 22.99 -11.43
CA SER A 3 -10.93 21.55 -11.26
C SER A 3 -11.13 21.28 -9.76
N GLN A 4 -12.35 20.92 -9.39
CA GLN A 4 -12.63 20.42 -8.04
C GLN A 4 -11.66 19.28 -7.79
N ASN A 5 -10.84 19.44 -6.76
CA ASN A 5 -9.77 18.52 -6.36
C ASN A 5 -10.42 17.27 -5.73
N HIS A 6 -11.05 16.42 -6.57
CA HIS A 6 -11.71 15.20 -6.11
C HIS A 6 -10.65 14.20 -5.64
N PRO A 7 -10.85 13.57 -4.47
CA PRO A 7 -9.93 12.55 -3.98
C PRO A 7 -9.88 11.35 -4.93
N LEU A 8 -8.69 10.76 -5.07
CA LEU A 8 -8.50 9.52 -5.81
C LEU A 8 -9.22 8.36 -5.12
N LEU A 9 -9.09 8.28 -3.80
CA LEU A 9 -9.84 7.34 -2.94
C LEU A 9 -10.65 8.13 -1.93
N SER A 10 -11.95 7.84 -1.82
CA SER A 10 -12.83 8.41 -0.80
C SER A 10 -13.51 7.30 -0.03
N ILE A 11 -13.37 7.33 1.28
CA ILE A 11 -13.99 6.41 2.24
C ILE A 11 -14.91 7.24 3.10
N LYS A 12 -16.17 6.83 3.27
CA LYS A 12 -17.17 7.54 4.07
C LYS A 12 -17.89 6.59 5.02
N ASN A 13 -17.85 6.92 6.31
CA ASN A 13 -18.57 6.25 7.40
C ASN A 13 -18.43 4.72 7.36
N LEU A 14 -17.19 4.24 7.08
CA LEU A 14 -16.91 2.83 6.88
C LEU A 14 -17.01 2.07 8.21
N VAL A 15 -17.74 0.96 8.19
CA VAL A 15 -17.89 0.06 9.34
C VAL A 15 -17.57 -1.37 8.95
N LYS A 16 -16.85 -2.08 9.84
CA LYS A 16 -16.58 -3.51 9.74
C LYS A 16 -16.59 -4.17 11.10
N ASP A 17 -17.43 -5.20 11.22
CA ASP A 17 -17.53 -6.05 12.38
C ASP A 17 -17.02 -7.46 12.07
N PHE A 18 -16.38 -8.10 13.05
CA PHE A 18 -16.02 -9.52 13.06
C PHE A 18 -16.60 -10.16 14.32
N GLY A 19 -17.73 -10.83 14.18
CA GLY A 19 -18.49 -11.31 15.34
C GLY A 19 -18.86 -10.15 16.26
N GLY A 20 -18.44 -10.20 17.53
CA GLY A 20 -18.68 -9.13 18.50
C GLY A 20 -17.67 -7.97 18.48
N LEU A 21 -16.62 -8.05 17.64
CA LEU A 21 -15.57 -7.03 17.58
C LEU A 21 -15.80 -6.06 16.42
N ARG A 22 -15.96 -4.78 16.72
CA ARG A 22 -15.96 -3.70 15.72
C ARG A 22 -14.54 -3.31 15.37
N ALA A 23 -14.03 -3.79 14.25
CA ALA A 23 -12.64 -3.59 13.81
C ALA A 23 -12.43 -2.28 13.05
N VAL A 24 -13.50 -1.73 12.41
CA VAL A 24 -13.52 -0.41 11.80
C VAL A 24 -14.85 0.24 12.19
N ASN A 25 -14.79 1.45 12.75
CA ASN A 25 -15.93 2.16 13.31
C ASN A 25 -16.03 3.56 12.73
N ASN A 26 -16.98 3.75 11.81
CA ASN A 26 -17.33 5.03 11.22
C ASN A 26 -16.14 5.81 10.60
N VAL A 27 -15.19 5.08 9.97
CA VAL A 27 -13.99 5.68 9.40
C VAL A 27 -14.32 6.44 8.12
N SER A 28 -13.87 7.71 8.07
CA SER A 28 -13.90 8.53 6.85
C SER A 28 -12.50 9.02 6.52
N LEU A 29 -12.07 8.83 5.25
CA LEU A 29 -10.71 9.14 4.81
C LEU A 29 -10.71 9.50 3.33
N ASN A 30 -10.02 10.56 2.97
CA ASN A 30 -9.77 10.95 1.59
C ASN A 30 -8.28 10.89 1.29
N ILE A 31 -7.93 10.34 0.11
CA ILE A 31 -6.56 10.28 -0.41
C ILE A 31 -6.54 11.02 -1.74
N MET A 32 -5.67 12.01 -1.84
CA MET A 32 -5.52 12.79 -3.06
C MET A 32 -4.62 12.08 -4.07
N LYS A 33 -4.80 12.38 -5.35
CA LYS A 33 -3.94 11.84 -6.41
C LYS A 33 -2.48 12.30 -6.19
N GLY A 34 -1.53 11.38 -6.28
CA GLY A 34 -0.10 11.65 -6.05
C GLY A 34 0.29 11.81 -4.58
N GLU A 35 -0.62 11.60 -3.64
CA GLU A 35 -0.33 11.66 -2.21
C GLU A 35 0.38 10.39 -1.74
N ILE A 36 1.37 10.53 -0.84
CA ILE A 36 1.89 9.42 -0.02
C ILE A 36 1.32 9.62 1.39
N LYS A 37 0.30 8.83 1.71
CA LYS A 37 -0.42 8.89 3.00
C LYS A 37 0.11 7.84 3.96
N GLY A 38 0.48 8.25 5.16
CA GLY A 38 0.77 7.34 6.28
C GLY A 38 -0.54 6.91 6.97
N LEU A 39 -0.70 5.63 7.25
CA LEU A 39 -1.74 5.11 8.12
C LEU A 39 -1.06 4.39 9.30
N ILE A 40 -1.03 5.03 10.46
CA ILE A 40 -0.35 4.55 11.66
C ILE A 40 -1.35 4.21 12.77
N GLY A 41 -0.86 3.59 13.83
CA GLY A 41 -1.66 3.25 15.01
C GLY A 41 -1.14 2.00 15.71
N PRO A 42 -1.55 1.72 16.95
CA PRO A 42 -1.17 0.52 17.69
C PRO A 42 -1.54 -0.78 16.96
N ASN A 43 -0.97 -1.90 17.40
CA ASN A 43 -1.37 -3.21 16.91
C ASN A 43 -2.86 -3.46 17.25
N GLY A 44 -3.58 -4.06 16.31
CA GLY A 44 -5.02 -4.29 16.49
C GLY A 44 -5.91 -3.06 16.24
N SER A 45 -5.37 -1.89 15.87
CA SER A 45 -6.17 -0.68 15.63
C SER A 45 -7.08 -0.73 14.39
N GLY A 46 -6.91 -1.73 13.49
CA GLY A 46 -7.74 -1.89 12.29
C GLY A 46 -7.04 -1.58 10.96
N LYS A 47 -5.73 -1.23 10.93
CA LYS A 47 -5.00 -0.83 9.71
C LYS A 47 -5.05 -1.87 8.58
N THR A 48 -4.69 -3.11 8.86
CA THR A 48 -4.76 -4.21 7.88
C THR A 48 -6.21 -4.49 7.46
N THR A 49 -7.17 -4.32 8.38
CA THR A 49 -8.60 -4.41 8.05
C THR A 49 -9.01 -3.34 7.04
N MET A 50 -8.56 -2.09 7.21
CA MET A 50 -8.79 -1.02 6.23
C MET A 50 -8.24 -1.38 4.84
N ILE A 51 -7.00 -1.89 4.75
CA ILE A 51 -6.42 -2.35 3.49
C ILE A 51 -7.27 -3.49 2.88
N ASN A 52 -7.71 -4.45 3.68
CA ASN A 52 -8.54 -5.56 3.23
C ASN A 52 -9.91 -5.10 2.69
N LEU A 53 -10.52 -4.08 3.30
CA LEU A 53 -11.79 -3.49 2.85
C LEU A 53 -11.60 -2.72 1.53
N ILE A 54 -10.56 -1.88 1.41
CA ILE A 54 -10.26 -1.13 0.20
C ILE A 54 -10.00 -2.06 -0.99
N THR A 55 -9.36 -3.21 -0.75
CA THR A 55 -9.00 -4.19 -1.79
C THR A 55 -10.06 -5.27 -2.02
N GLY A 56 -11.24 -5.18 -1.38
CA GLY A 56 -12.35 -6.11 -1.57
C GLY A 56 -12.13 -7.51 -0.98
N MET A 57 -11.08 -7.69 -0.17
CA MET A 57 -10.84 -8.96 0.55
C MET A 57 -11.89 -9.20 1.64
N TYR A 58 -12.42 -8.12 2.21
CA TYR A 58 -13.54 -8.15 3.14
C TYR A 58 -14.69 -7.30 2.62
N LYS A 59 -15.91 -7.73 2.90
CA LYS A 59 -17.12 -6.93 2.67
C LYS A 59 -17.28 -5.93 3.79
N ILE A 60 -17.74 -4.72 3.45
CA ILE A 60 -18.12 -3.69 4.41
C ILE A 60 -19.46 -4.06 5.06
N GLU A 61 -19.71 -3.58 6.28
CA GLU A 61 -21.05 -3.65 6.92
C GLU A 61 -21.89 -2.42 6.53
N SER A 62 -21.26 -1.24 6.56
CA SER A 62 -21.89 0.00 6.12
C SER A 62 -20.85 1.02 5.66
N GLY A 63 -21.31 2.13 5.10
CA GLY A 63 -20.46 3.17 4.52
C GLY A 63 -20.27 2.99 3.02
N THR A 64 -19.27 3.68 2.47
CA THR A 64 -18.93 3.61 1.04
C THR A 64 -17.43 3.75 0.81
N ILE A 65 -16.92 3.08 -0.22
CA ILE A 65 -15.57 3.25 -0.74
C ILE A 65 -15.68 3.59 -2.23
N SER A 66 -15.13 4.73 -2.63
CA SER A 66 -15.11 5.17 -4.02
C SER A 66 -13.68 5.43 -4.49
N PHE A 67 -13.36 5.00 -5.69
CA PHE A 67 -12.08 5.20 -6.36
C PHE A 67 -12.28 5.93 -7.67
N SER A 68 -11.65 7.10 -7.82
CA SER A 68 -11.84 7.99 -8.99
C SER A 68 -13.31 8.35 -9.27
N GLY A 69 -14.11 8.47 -8.22
CA GLY A 69 -15.55 8.74 -8.31
C GLY A 69 -16.44 7.49 -8.42
N ASP A 70 -15.90 6.36 -8.85
CA ASP A 70 -16.64 5.10 -8.95
C ASP A 70 -16.70 4.37 -7.60
N ARG A 71 -17.87 3.87 -7.25
CA ARG A 71 -18.05 3.02 -6.08
C ARG A 71 -17.37 1.66 -6.30
N ILE A 72 -16.53 1.23 -5.34
CA ILE A 72 -15.77 -0.03 -5.44
C ILE A 72 -16.06 -1.03 -4.31
N ASP A 73 -16.75 -0.62 -3.25
CA ASP A 73 -17.17 -1.53 -2.18
C ASP A 73 -18.10 -2.62 -2.76
N GLY A 74 -17.83 -3.86 -2.36
CA GLY A 74 -18.55 -5.03 -2.88
C GLY A 74 -18.01 -5.60 -4.20
N LEU A 75 -17.05 -4.94 -4.86
CA LEU A 75 -16.37 -5.51 -6.03
C LEU A 75 -15.39 -6.60 -5.60
N GLN A 76 -15.16 -7.56 -6.51
CA GLN A 76 -14.16 -8.60 -6.30
C GLN A 76 -12.74 -8.05 -6.37
N PRO A 77 -11.76 -8.62 -5.63
CA PRO A 77 -10.38 -8.11 -5.59
C PRO A 77 -9.71 -7.96 -6.96
N TYR A 78 -9.96 -8.88 -7.89
CA TYR A 78 -9.39 -8.80 -9.23
C TYR A 78 -9.96 -7.63 -10.04
N VAL A 79 -11.24 -7.26 -9.83
CA VAL A 79 -11.86 -6.09 -10.47
C VAL A 79 -11.27 -4.81 -9.90
N ILE A 80 -11.03 -4.76 -8.58
CA ILE A 80 -10.39 -3.61 -7.93
C ILE A 80 -8.95 -3.46 -8.43
N ALA A 81 -8.21 -4.57 -8.57
CA ALA A 81 -6.87 -4.58 -9.12
C ALA A 81 -6.82 -4.08 -10.58
N SER A 82 -7.78 -4.46 -11.43
CA SER A 82 -7.86 -3.99 -12.82
C SER A 82 -8.16 -2.49 -12.92
N LYS A 83 -8.82 -1.89 -11.90
CA LYS A 83 -9.02 -0.43 -11.80
C LYS A 83 -7.74 0.34 -11.40
N GLY A 84 -6.66 -0.36 -11.04
CA GLY A 84 -5.36 0.23 -10.71
C GLY A 84 -5.09 0.37 -9.21
N ILE A 85 -5.75 -0.42 -8.36
CA ILE A 85 -5.45 -0.50 -6.93
C ILE A 85 -4.67 -1.80 -6.69
N MET A 86 -3.43 -1.68 -6.23
CA MET A 86 -2.58 -2.82 -5.86
C MET A 86 -2.24 -2.79 -4.37
N ARG A 87 -1.82 -3.93 -3.83
CA ARG A 87 -1.34 -4.03 -2.45
C ARG A 87 -0.14 -4.95 -2.33
N THR A 88 0.68 -4.71 -1.31
CA THR A 88 1.57 -5.72 -0.77
C THR A 88 0.84 -6.54 0.31
N PHE A 89 1.43 -7.67 0.68
CA PHE A 89 1.00 -8.47 1.82
C PHE A 89 2.13 -8.48 2.84
N GLN A 90 1.80 -8.42 4.11
CA GLN A 90 2.76 -8.47 5.21
C GLN A 90 3.66 -9.71 5.13
N ILE A 91 3.08 -10.87 4.78
CA ILE A 91 3.84 -12.06 4.39
C ILE A 91 3.98 -12.02 2.87
N SER A 92 5.21 -11.89 2.39
CA SER A 92 5.49 -11.79 0.96
C SER A 92 4.90 -12.97 0.18
N ARG A 93 4.11 -12.64 -0.85
CA ARG A 93 3.48 -13.61 -1.75
C ARG A 93 4.21 -13.65 -3.09
N VAL A 94 5.42 -14.22 -3.07
CA VAL A 94 6.17 -14.52 -4.28
C VAL A 94 6.02 -16.00 -4.65
N PHE A 95 6.15 -16.31 -5.92
CA PHE A 95 6.19 -17.68 -6.44
C PHE A 95 7.61 -18.23 -6.19
N LYS A 96 7.75 -19.01 -5.12
CA LYS A 96 9.06 -19.40 -4.56
C LYS A 96 9.95 -20.18 -5.51
N ASP A 97 9.35 -21.04 -6.35
CA ASP A 97 10.08 -21.91 -7.29
C ASP A 97 10.30 -21.27 -8.67
N MET A 98 9.67 -20.12 -8.91
CA MET A 98 9.92 -19.28 -10.10
C MET A 98 11.12 -18.37 -9.84
N THR A 99 11.86 -18.03 -10.89
CA THR A 99 12.92 -17.03 -10.83
C THR A 99 12.38 -15.65 -10.45
N VAL A 100 13.27 -14.76 -10.05
CA VAL A 100 12.93 -13.36 -9.78
C VAL A 100 12.33 -12.70 -11.02
N LEU A 101 12.91 -12.91 -12.20
CA LEU A 101 12.39 -12.37 -13.45
C LEU A 101 11.02 -12.96 -13.81
N GLU A 102 10.82 -14.28 -13.68
CA GLU A 102 9.51 -14.90 -13.90
C GLU A 102 8.45 -14.35 -12.95
N ASN A 103 8.78 -14.12 -11.67
CA ASN A 103 7.89 -13.45 -10.73
C ASN A 103 7.45 -12.06 -11.23
N MET A 104 8.38 -11.28 -11.79
CA MET A 104 8.08 -9.98 -12.38
C MET A 104 7.13 -10.10 -13.58
N MET A 105 7.26 -11.14 -14.37
CA MET A 105 6.46 -11.34 -15.60
C MET A 105 5.00 -11.76 -15.33
N VAL A 106 4.69 -12.34 -14.16
CA VAL A 106 3.34 -12.84 -13.84
C VAL A 106 2.24 -11.79 -14.08
N PRO A 107 2.36 -10.53 -13.62
CA PRO A 107 1.31 -9.53 -13.86
C PRO A 107 1.06 -9.24 -15.33
N ALA A 108 2.07 -9.40 -16.19
CA ALA A 108 1.95 -9.15 -17.63
C ALA A 108 1.03 -10.16 -18.34
N LEU A 109 0.89 -11.38 -17.79
CA LEU A 109 0.06 -12.44 -18.37
C LEU A 109 -1.44 -12.07 -18.41
N THR A 110 -1.86 -11.11 -17.61
CA THR A 110 -3.26 -10.67 -17.51
C THR A 110 -3.50 -9.28 -18.11
N GLN A 111 -2.48 -8.70 -18.74
CA GLN A 111 -2.53 -7.37 -19.33
C GLN A 111 -2.35 -7.44 -20.84
N ASP A 112 -2.96 -6.51 -21.56
CA ASP A 112 -2.77 -6.36 -23.00
C ASP A 112 -1.44 -5.62 -23.27
N GLN A 113 -0.34 -6.42 -23.26
CA GLN A 113 1.02 -5.92 -23.57
C GLN A 113 1.86 -7.05 -24.17
N SER A 114 2.82 -6.67 -25.01
CA SER A 114 3.76 -7.65 -25.55
C SER A 114 4.68 -8.19 -24.47
N MET A 115 5.04 -9.48 -24.57
CA MET A 115 5.99 -10.11 -23.63
C MET A 115 7.37 -9.47 -23.70
N ILE A 116 7.76 -8.91 -24.86
CA ILE A 116 9.03 -8.20 -25.04
C ILE A 116 9.03 -6.90 -24.23
N GLU A 117 7.96 -6.09 -24.33
CA GLU A 117 7.81 -4.85 -23.55
C GLU A 117 7.75 -5.15 -22.04
N ALA A 118 6.99 -6.17 -21.65
CA ALA A 118 6.90 -6.60 -20.27
C ALA A 118 8.27 -7.01 -19.70
N LYS A 119 9.06 -7.76 -20.47
CA LYS A 119 10.41 -8.16 -20.06
C LYS A 119 11.33 -6.96 -19.90
N GLY A 120 11.30 -6.01 -20.86
CA GLY A 120 12.10 -4.78 -20.77
C GLY A 120 11.76 -3.97 -19.50
N LEU A 121 10.47 -3.79 -19.22
CA LEU A 121 10.02 -3.11 -17.98
C LEU A 121 10.46 -3.89 -16.73
N ALA A 122 10.36 -5.22 -16.74
CA ALA A 122 10.77 -6.05 -15.61
C ALA A 122 12.28 -5.89 -15.33
N GLU A 123 13.11 -5.92 -16.35
CA GLU A 123 14.57 -5.75 -16.23
C GLU A 123 14.93 -4.34 -15.73
N GLU A 124 14.27 -3.27 -16.23
CA GLU A 124 14.43 -1.90 -15.73
C GLU A 124 14.08 -1.80 -14.25
N LEU A 125 12.95 -2.35 -13.84
CA LEU A 125 12.51 -2.33 -12.43
C LEU A 125 13.44 -3.14 -11.52
N LEU A 126 13.97 -4.28 -12.00
CA LEU A 126 14.94 -5.08 -11.25
C LEU A 126 16.30 -4.38 -11.12
N GLU A 127 16.74 -3.65 -12.14
CA GLU A 127 17.95 -2.83 -12.07
C GLU A 127 17.80 -1.73 -11.04
N PHE A 128 16.71 -1.00 -11.10
CA PHE A 128 16.41 0.05 -10.12
C PHE A 128 16.31 -0.48 -8.68
N ALA A 129 15.75 -1.67 -8.51
CA ALA A 129 15.64 -2.37 -7.23
C ALA A 129 16.95 -3.05 -6.78
N LEU A 130 18.04 -2.97 -7.55
CA LEU A 130 19.31 -3.66 -7.30
C LEU A 130 19.17 -5.19 -7.20
N LEU A 131 18.21 -5.76 -7.92
CA LEU A 131 17.93 -7.20 -7.98
C LEU A 131 18.43 -7.88 -9.28
N THR A 132 19.04 -7.13 -10.21
CA THR A 132 19.48 -7.63 -11.51
C THR A 132 20.35 -8.87 -11.42
N ARG A 133 21.28 -8.91 -10.43
CA ARG A 133 22.18 -10.06 -10.25
C ARG A 133 21.48 -11.33 -9.78
N LEU A 134 20.23 -11.18 -9.27
CA LEU A 134 19.41 -12.27 -8.75
C LEU A 134 18.27 -12.64 -9.70
N LYS A 135 18.21 -12.04 -10.91
CA LYS A 135 17.07 -12.18 -11.81
C LYS A 135 16.76 -13.62 -12.22
N ASP A 136 17.79 -14.44 -12.36
CA ASP A 136 17.69 -15.83 -12.77
C ASP A 136 17.66 -16.81 -11.57
N GLU A 137 17.77 -16.29 -10.33
CA GLU A 137 17.67 -17.08 -9.10
C GLU A 137 16.21 -17.39 -8.75
N PRO A 138 15.90 -18.59 -8.25
CA PRO A 138 14.60 -18.88 -7.68
C PRO A 138 14.29 -17.94 -6.48
N ALA A 139 13.07 -17.42 -6.43
CA ALA A 139 12.70 -16.46 -5.39
C ALA A 139 12.80 -17.02 -3.94
N LYS A 140 12.81 -18.35 -3.76
CA LYS A 140 13.07 -18.98 -2.45
C LYS A 140 14.46 -18.69 -1.88
N ASN A 141 15.43 -18.34 -2.72
CA ASN A 141 16.80 -18.01 -2.32
C ASN A 141 16.93 -16.56 -1.84
N LEU A 142 15.91 -15.73 -2.01
CA LEU A 142 15.92 -14.34 -1.57
C LEU A 142 15.77 -14.23 -0.06
N SER A 143 16.46 -13.26 0.54
CA SER A 143 16.21 -12.84 1.92
C SER A 143 14.79 -12.26 2.07
N GLY A 144 14.29 -12.17 3.31
CA GLY A 144 12.97 -11.59 3.59
C GLY A 144 12.82 -10.17 3.02
N GLY A 145 13.84 -9.31 3.19
CA GLY A 145 13.83 -7.95 2.64
C GLY A 145 13.86 -7.92 1.11
N GLN A 146 14.64 -8.81 0.45
CA GLN A 146 14.64 -8.92 -1.01
C GLN A 146 13.30 -9.44 -1.54
N ASN A 147 12.65 -10.35 -0.84
CA ASN A 147 11.30 -10.82 -1.17
C ASN A 147 10.27 -9.68 -1.07
N MET A 148 10.35 -8.84 -0.02
CA MET A 148 9.50 -7.68 0.11
C MET A 148 9.74 -6.68 -1.03
N LEU A 149 11.00 -6.41 -1.36
CA LEU A 149 11.36 -5.52 -2.47
C LEU A 149 10.85 -6.07 -3.80
N LEU A 150 11.03 -7.37 -4.07
CA LEU A 150 10.48 -8.03 -5.27
C LEU A 150 8.96 -7.88 -5.34
N GLN A 151 8.26 -8.09 -4.22
CA GLN A 151 6.79 -7.92 -4.17
C GLN A 151 6.38 -6.48 -4.51
N ILE A 152 7.11 -5.48 -4.01
CA ILE A 152 6.84 -4.06 -4.28
C ILE A 152 7.08 -3.76 -5.77
N VAL A 153 8.25 -4.10 -6.31
CA VAL A 153 8.57 -3.74 -7.71
C VAL A 153 7.72 -4.51 -8.70
N ARG A 154 7.29 -5.74 -8.38
CA ARG A 154 6.33 -6.50 -9.18
C ARG A 154 4.98 -5.78 -9.30
N GLY A 155 4.56 -5.05 -8.28
CA GLY A 155 3.32 -4.26 -8.36
C GLY A 155 3.38 -3.17 -9.44
N PHE A 156 4.56 -2.63 -9.75
CA PHE A 156 4.74 -1.61 -10.79
C PHE A 156 4.66 -2.18 -12.21
N MET A 157 4.63 -3.49 -12.37
CA MET A 157 4.34 -4.14 -13.65
C MET A 157 2.88 -3.91 -14.10
N ASN A 158 1.99 -3.46 -13.21
CA ASN A 158 0.64 -3.09 -13.59
C ASN A 158 0.63 -1.69 -14.24
N LYS A 159 0.40 -1.62 -15.55
CA LYS A 159 0.35 -0.37 -16.33
C LYS A 159 -0.74 0.60 -15.86
N ASN A 160 -1.79 0.09 -15.23
CA ASN A 160 -2.93 0.88 -14.75
C ASN A 160 -2.77 1.29 -13.27
N LEU A 161 -1.62 1.02 -12.64
CA LEU A 161 -1.40 1.30 -11.23
C LEU A 161 -1.56 2.80 -10.92
N ARG A 162 -2.48 3.11 -10.02
CA ARG A 162 -2.80 4.48 -9.58
C ARG A 162 -2.72 4.63 -8.06
N LEU A 163 -3.05 3.56 -7.32
CA LEU A 163 -3.00 3.51 -5.86
C LEU A 163 -2.31 2.22 -5.41
N TYR A 164 -1.25 2.37 -4.62
CA TYR A 164 -0.53 1.24 -4.07
C TYR A 164 -0.59 1.24 -2.55
N LEU A 165 -1.15 0.18 -1.98
CA LEU A 165 -1.30 -0.02 -0.55
C LEU A 165 -0.13 -0.89 -0.05
N LEU A 166 0.72 -0.32 0.80
CA LEU A 166 1.90 -0.99 1.35
C LEU A 166 1.66 -1.33 2.82
N ASP A 167 1.52 -2.61 3.13
CA ASP A 167 1.24 -3.11 4.48
C ASP A 167 2.54 -3.58 5.14
N GLU A 168 3.06 -2.78 6.08
CA GLU A 168 4.32 -2.99 6.82
C GLU A 168 5.53 -3.29 5.91
N PRO A 169 5.81 -2.47 4.87
CA PRO A 169 6.83 -2.78 3.86
C PRO A 169 8.27 -2.73 4.40
N PHE A 170 8.47 -2.27 5.63
CA PHE A 170 9.78 -2.09 6.26
C PHE A 170 10.05 -3.08 7.39
N ALA A 171 9.04 -3.85 7.82
CA ALA A 171 9.15 -4.76 8.95
C ALA A 171 10.19 -5.86 8.71
N GLY A 172 11.19 -5.96 9.60
CA GLY A 172 12.24 -6.97 9.49
C GLY A 172 13.19 -6.79 8.28
N VAL A 173 13.18 -5.63 7.63
CA VAL A 173 14.00 -5.33 6.46
C VAL A 173 15.31 -4.66 6.89
N HIS A 174 16.44 -5.20 6.40
CA HIS A 174 17.75 -4.60 6.65
C HIS A 174 17.85 -3.17 6.08
N GLN A 175 18.58 -2.28 6.76
CA GLN A 175 18.65 -0.84 6.47
C GLN A 175 19.00 -0.50 5.00
N VAL A 176 19.88 -1.28 4.36
CA VAL A 176 20.25 -1.07 2.95
C VAL A 176 19.04 -1.30 2.04
N ILE A 177 18.31 -2.40 2.23
CA ILE A 177 17.11 -2.72 1.43
C ILE A 177 15.98 -1.72 1.74
N LYS A 178 15.83 -1.31 3.01
CA LYS A 178 14.88 -0.25 3.40
C LYS A 178 15.14 1.03 2.60
N GLY A 179 16.40 1.45 2.46
CA GLY A 179 16.78 2.60 1.64
C GLY A 179 16.41 2.43 0.17
N VAL A 180 16.50 1.21 -0.39
CA VAL A 180 16.05 0.93 -1.77
C VAL A 180 14.53 1.06 -1.87
N ILE A 181 13.76 0.47 -0.94
CA ILE A 181 12.28 0.56 -0.91
C ILE A 181 11.84 2.03 -0.86
N LEU A 182 12.43 2.83 0.02
CA LEU A 182 12.11 4.25 0.16
C LEU A 182 12.34 5.04 -1.14
N ARG A 183 13.51 4.86 -1.76
CA ARG A 183 13.81 5.49 -3.06
C ARG A 183 12.84 5.03 -4.15
N THR A 184 12.51 3.75 -4.17
CA THR A 184 11.56 3.19 -5.14
C THR A 184 10.17 3.84 -5.01
N ILE A 185 9.63 3.96 -3.79
CA ILE A 185 8.34 4.59 -3.54
C ILE A 185 8.37 6.06 -3.99
N LYS A 186 9.37 6.83 -3.57
CA LYS A 186 9.51 8.24 -3.95
C LYS A 186 9.60 8.43 -5.46
N LYS A 187 10.48 7.69 -6.12
CA LYS A 187 10.65 7.76 -7.57
C LYS A 187 9.34 7.47 -8.31
N MET A 188 8.63 6.39 -7.93
CA MET A 188 7.36 6.04 -8.57
C MET A 188 6.24 7.05 -8.28
N ASN A 189 6.26 7.69 -7.12
CA ASN A 189 5.35 8.79 -6.84
C ASN A 189 5.66 10.03 -7.67
N GLU A 190 6.92 10.49 -7.69
CA GLU A 190 7.36 11.71 -8.36
C GLU A 190 7.30 11.60 -9.90
N GLU A 191 7.79 10.49 -10.47
CA GLU A 191 7.90 10.33 -11.93
C GLU A 191 6.63 9.76 -12.58
N LYS A 192 5.89 8.89 -11.88
CA LYS A 192 4.70 8.21 -12.42
C LYS A 192 3.39 8.70 -11.81
N GLY A 193 3.45 9.57 -10.79
CA GLY A 193 2.26 10.10 -10.11
C GLY A 193 1.46 9.03 -9.34
N ILE A 194 2.10 7.91 -8.97
CA ILE A 194 1.44 6.83 -8.22
C ILE A 194 1.15 7.33 -6.81
N THR A 195 -0.08 7.10 -6.36
CA THR A 195 -0.54 7.39 -5.01
C THR A 195 -0.23 6.23 -4.09
N PHE A 196 0.15 6.50 -2.85
CA PHE A 196 0.47 5.44 -1.89
C PHE A 196 -0.32 5.62 -0.58
N ILE A 197 -0.72 4.48 0.01
CA ILE A 197 -1.04 4.39 1.44
C ILE A 197 0.01 3.45 2.05
N VAL A 198 0.76 3.95 3.03
CA VAL A 198 1.81 3.21 3.70
C VAL A 198 1.39 2.96 5.14
N VAL A 199 1.17 1.69 5.47
CA VAL A 199 0.96 1.25 6.84
C VAL A 199 2.30 0.86 7.43
N SER A 200 2.69 1.48 8.54
CA SER A 200 3.89 1.11 9.29
C SER A 200 3.80 1.59 10.73
N HIS A 201 4.46 0.86 11.62
CA HIS A 201 4.70 1.28 13.01
C HIS A 201 6.06 2.00 13.18
N GLU A 202 6.88 2.08 12.12
CA GLU A 202 8.15 2.79 12.13
C GLU A 202 7.96 4.28 11.86
N LEU A 203 7.75 5.08 12.90
CA LEU A 203 7.41 6.50 12.78
C LEU A 203 8.45 7.32 12.02
N THR A 204 9.75 7.04 12.19
CA THR A 204 10.82 7.74 11.46
C THR A 204 10.76 7.54 9.96
N THR A 205 10.38 6.34 9.52
CA THR A 205 10.21 6.01 8.10
C THR A 205 8.97 6.69 7.54
N ILE A 206 7.86 6.70 8.30
CA ILE A 206 6.63 7.41 7.93
C ILE A 206 6.87 8.91 7.82
N GLN A 207 7.56 9.53 8.79
CA GLN A 207 7.93 10.94 8.77
C GLN A 207 8.76 11.33 7.55
N TYR A 208 9.69 10.46 7.14
CA TYR A 208 10.53 10.70 5.95
C TYR A 208 9.74 10.59 4.63
N LEU A 209 8.75 9.71 4.58
CA LEU A 209 8.07 9.34 3.33
C LEU A 209 6.74 10.06 3.13
N CYS A 210 5.96 10.26 4.20
CA CYS A 210 4.58 10.71 4.14
C CYS A 210 4.46 12.17 4.61
N HIS A 211 3.76 13.00 3.84
CA HIS A 211 3.47 14.38 4.22
C HIS A 211 2.21 14.49 5.09
N GLN A 212 1.27 13.55 4.89
CA GLN A 212 0.02 13.47 5.63
C GLN A 212 -0.13 12.10 6.27
N ILE A 213 -0.59 12.08 7.51
CA ILE A 213 -0.73 10.88 8.33
C ILE A 213 -2.15 10.82 8.86
N SER A 214 -2.70 9.62 8.96
CA SER A 214 -3.93 9.34 9.69
C SER A 214 -3.61 8.32 10.78
N VAL A 215 -4.05 8.59 12.00
CA VAL A 215 -3.86 7.71 13.16
C VAL A 215 -5.14 6.93 13.41
N LEU A 216 -5.02 5.61 13.33
CA LEU A 216 -6.11 4.69 13.61
C LEU A 216 -5.94 4.10 15.02
N HIS A 217 -6.98 4.20 15.86
CA HIS A 217 -7.03 3.61 17.19
C HIS A 217 -8.42 2.99 17.43
N ARG A 218 -8.44 1.72 17.86
CA ARG A 218 -9.70 0.98 18.14
C ARG A 218 -10.75 1.07 17.01
N GLY A 219 -10.28 1.05 15.76
CA GLY A 219 -11.14 1.12 14.59
C GLY A 219 -11.56 2.52 14.15
N GLU A 220 -11.14 3.59 14.82
CA GLU A 220 -11.48 4.97 14.51
C GLU A 220 -10.25 5.78 14.10
N ILE A 221 -10.43 6.77 13.22
CA ILE A 221 -9.39 7.78 12.97
C ILE A 221 -9.49 8.83 14.07
N ILE A 222 -8.46 8.91 14.92
CA ILE A 222 -8.41 9.82 16.06
C ILE A 222 -7.66 11.12 15.74
N SER A 223 -6.79 11.12 14.72
CA SER A 223 -6.05 12.31 14.30
C SER A 223 -5.64 12.22 12.84
N GLN A 224 -5.55 13.36 12.15
CA GLN A 224 -5.04 13.48 10.79
C GLN A 224 -4.27 14.80 10.64
N GLY A 225 -3.11 14.74 9.98
CA GLY A 225 -2.26 15.92 9.76
C GLY A 225 -0.84 15.55 9.37
N THR A 226 0.07 16.50 9.52
CA THR A 226 1.51 16.28 9.42
C THR A 226 2.02 15.43 10.60
N MET A 227 3.24 14.93 10.52
CA MET A 227 3.85 14.20 11.65
C MET A 227 3.90 15.06 12.93
N GLU A 228 4.20 16.35 12.79
CA GLU A 228 4.28 17.28 13.91
C GLU A 228 2.93 17.48 14.58
N GLU A 229 1.87 17.70 13.79
CA GLU A 229 0.49 17.86 14.30
C GLU A 229 0.03 16.60 15.03
N VAL A 230 0.23 15.45 14.42
CA VAL A 230 -0.17 14.14 14.96
C VAL A 230 0.61 13.79 16.23
N ALA A 231 1.93 14.06 16.26
CA ALA A 231 2.78 13.74 17.42
C ALA A 231 2.44 14.61 18.67
N ASN A 232 1.87 15.78 18.47
CA ASN A 232 1.46 16.68 19.54
C ASN A 232 -0.02 16.53 19.93
N ASP A 233 -0.78 15.67 19.26
CA ASP A 233 -2.19 15.43 19.56
C ASP A 233 -2.34 14.59 20.86
N PRO A 234 -3.02 15.10 21.90
CA PRO A 234 -3.20 14.39 23.16
C PRO A 234 -3.86 13.01 23.01
N LEU A 235 -4.79 12.86 22.05
CA LEU A 235 -5.44 11.57 21.77
C LEU A 235 -4.46 10.54 21.23
N VAL A 236 -3.50 10.98 20.42
CA VAL A 236 -2.45 10.11 19.87
C VAL A 236 -1.47 9.70 20.96
N ILE A 237 -1.04 10.66 21.80
CA ILE A 237 -0.15 10.39 22.92
C ILE A 237 -0.78 9.35 23.86
N ASP A 238 -2.04 9.53 24.23
CA ASP A 238 -2.76 8.58 25.08
C ASP A 238 -2.89 7.20 24.43
N ALA A 239 -3.22 7.14 23.14
CA ALA A 239 -3.35 5.88 22.38
C ALA A 239 -2.06 5.07 22.31
N TYR A 240 -0.88 5.70 22.37
CA TYR A 240 0.41 5.03 22.31
C TYR A 240 1.04 4.77 23.69
N LEU A 241 0.71 5.56 24.71
CA LEU A 241 1.28 5.43 26.07
C LEU A 241 0.30 4.79 27.06
N GLY A 242 -0.99 4.83 26.80
CA GLY A 242 -2.05 4.33 27.68
C GLY A 242 -2.50 2.90 27.40
N GLY A 243 -1.80 2.16 26.52
CA GLY A 243 -2.12 0.78 26.10
C GLY A 243 -1.25 -0.27 26.75
#